data_230ff056d1977345502dae1da5f63369
#
_entry.id   230ff056d1977345502dae1da5f63369
#
_cell.length_a   1.000
_cell.length_b   1.000
_cell.length_c   1.000
_cell.angle_alpha   90.00
_cell.angle_beta   90.00
_cell.angle_gamma   90.00
#
_symmetry.space_group_name_H-M   'P 1'
#
loop_
_entity.id
_entity.type
_entity.pdbx_description
1 polymer ?
#
loop_
_entity_poly.entity_id
_entity_poly.type
_entity_poly.pdbx_seq_one_letter_code
_entity_poly.pdbx_strand_id
1 'polypeptide(L)'
;FTDHAKTIPVIVGSNIGEFDFGPVVPGKHDMNREELITFLTRKYADATPELISLFEKAYPDKSIADLWSVDTFFRPATIEFIRQKSEFSEAPTYSYQFTYEFPIDGGKAAWHCAEIPFVFHNIDRVAVCNVPGETDRLQERMTTAWINFARYGSPDTPSLPKWPTSTPDDEATMIFDKICEVRHNFDHKLVKKLSETE
;
A
#
# COMPACT_ATOMS: atom_id res chain seq x y z
N PHE A 1 11.86 20.37 -5.18
CA PHE A 1 13.11 19.59 -5.13
C PHE A 1 14.32 20.47 -5.45
N THR A 2 15.47 20.18 -4.81
CA THR A 2 16.75 20.79 -5.18
C THR A 2 17.29 20.18 -6.47
N ASP A 3 18.21 20.87 -7.16
CA ASP A 3 18.82 20.32 -8.39
C ASP A 3 19.53 18.98 -8.13
N HIS A 4 20.18 18.84 -6.99
CA HIS A 4 20.77 17.56 -6.60
C HIS A 4 19.74 16.44 -6.43
N ALA A 5 18.59 16.73 -5.83
CA ALA A 5 17.55 15.71 -5.61
C ALA A 5 16.91 15.22 -6.90
N LYS A 6 16.95 16.01 -7.99
CA LYS A 6 16.38 15.62 -9.29
C LYS A 6 17.10 14.41 -9.89
N THR A 7 18.40 14.27 -9.63
CA THR A 7 19.27 13.21 -10.18
C THR A 7 19.33 11.94 -9.34
N ILE A 8 18.63 11.90 -8.20
CA ILE A 8 18.65 10.76 -7.28
C ILE A 8 17.46 9.83 -7.54
N PRO A 9 17.69 8.54 -7.87
CA PRO A 9 16.62 7.55 -7.91
C PRO A 9 15.89 7.43 -6.56
N VAL A 10 14.58 7.15 -6.60
CA VAL A 10 13.75 7.04 -5.39
C VAL A 10 12.84 5.82 -5.48
N ILE A 11 12.76 5.05 -4.37
CA ILE A 11 11.62 4.21 -4.05
C ILE A 11 10.86 4.91 -2.92
N VAL A 12 9.56 5.10 -3.07
CA VAL A 12 8.70 5.69 -2.06
C VAL A 12 7.36 4.99 -2.02
N GLY A 13 6.78 4.84 -0.86
CA GLY A 13 5.48 4.18 -0.69
C GLY A 13 4.93 4.33 0.71
N SER A 14 3.84 3.61 0.96
CA SER A 14 3.15 3.58 2.25
C SER A 14 2.49 2.23 2.50
N ASN A 15 2.01 2.02 3.70
CA ASN A 15 1.15 0.91 4.06
C ASN A 15 -0.32 1.29 3.88
N ILE A 16 -1.19 0.31 3.65
CA ILE A 16 -2.62 0.59 3.44
C ILE A 16 -3.26 1.27 4.66
N GLY A 17 -2.80 0.94 5.88
CA GLY A 17 -3.40 1.40 7.14
C GLY A 17 -2.41 2.09 8.08
N GLU A 18 -1.61 3.03 7.62
CA GLU A 18 -0.48 3.64 8.35
C GLU A 18 -0.80 3.99 9.80
N PHE A 19 -1.78 4.84 10.05
CA PHE A 19 -2.19 5.27 11.39
C PHE A 19 -3.59 4.78 11.77
N ASP A 20 -3.93 3.56 11.33
CA ASP A 20 -5.18 2.95 11.77
C ASP A 20 -5.08 2.55 13.25
N PHE A 21 -5.44 3.48 14.12
CA PHE A 21 -5.67 3.26 15.54
C PHE A 21 -7.14 2.94 15.84
N GLY A 22 -7.94 2.78 14.79
CA GLY A 22 -9.36 2.44 14.89
C GLY A 22 -9.57 1.01 15.39
N PRO A 23 -10.79 0.66 15.71
CA PRO A 23 -11.12 -0.69 16.14
C PRO A 23 -10.84 -1.66 14.99
N VAL A 24 -10.07 -2.69 15.28
CA VAL A 24 -10.07 -3.88 14.43
C VAL A 24 -11.50 -4.39 14.36
N VAL A 25 -11.94 -4.78 13.17
CA VAL A 25 -13.27 -5.38 12.97
C VAL A 25 -13.13 -6.90 13.12
N PRO A 26 -13.30 -7.45 14.34
CA PRO A 26 -13.16 -8.89 14.55
C PRO A 26 -14.18 -9.63 13.70
N GLY A 27 -13.73 -10.68 13.01
CA GLY A 27 -14.61 -11.46 12.16
C GLY A 27 -15.09 -10.73 10.91
N LYS A 28 -14.36 -9.72 10.41
CA LYS A 28 -14.73 -8.97 9.20
C LYS A 28 -14.97 -9.87 7.97
N HIS A 29 -14.35 -11.05 7.94
CA HIS A 29 -14.56 -12.03 6.88
C HIS A 29 -15.83 -12.87 7.08
N ASP A 30 -16.40 -12.88 8.28
CA ASP A 30 -17.65 -13.58 8.61
C ASP A 30 -18.87 -12.65 8.54
N MET A 31 -18.65 -11.33 8.49
CA MET A 31 -19.72 -10.34 8.38
C MET A 31 -20.31 -10.32 6.97
N ASN A 32 -21.64 -10.24 6.90
CA ASN A 32 -22.29 -10.02 5.61
C ASN A 32 -22.16 -8.56 5.14
N ARG A 33 -22.47 -8.32 3.87
CA ARG A 33 -22.31 -7.01 3.24
C ARG A 33 -23.10 -5.88 3.94
N GLU A 34 -24.31 -6.17 4.43
CA GLU A 34 -25.15 -5.15 5.10
C GLU A 34 -24.56 -4.74 6.45
N GLU A 35 -24.01 -5.69 7.19
CA GLU A 35 -23.31 -5.43 8.45
C GLU A 35 -22.07 -4.56 8.22
N LEU A 36 -21.27 -4.85 7.17
CA LEU A 36 -20.11 -4.06 6.80
C LEU A 36 -20.50 -2.65 6.35
N ILE A 37 -21.56 -2.49 5.55
CA ILE A 37 -22.08 -1.17 5.16
C ILE A 37 -22.52 -0.38 6.38
N THR A 38 -23.25 -1.02 7.29
CA THR A 38 -23.70 -0.40 8.54
C THR A 38 -22.51 0.07 9.39
N PHE A 39 -21.45 -0.74 9.47
CA PHE A 39 -20.21 -0.40 10.15
C PHE A 39 -19.57 0.85 9.53
N LEU A 40 -19.38 0.86 8.22
CA LEU A 40 -18.73 1.96 7.51
C LEU A 40 -19.54 3.26 7.53
N THR A 41 -20.87 3.16 7.52
CA THR A 41 -21.75 4.33 7.56
C THR A 41 -21.59 5.14 8.86
N ARG A 42 -21.12 4.52 9.95
CA ARG A 42 -20.78 5.23 11.19
C ARG A 42 -19.65 6.24 11.03
N LYS A 43 -18.72 5.97 10.09
CA LYS A 43 -17.56 6.86 9.81
C LYS A 43 -17.86 7.81 8.65
N TYR A 44 -18.47 7.31 7.59
CA TYR A 44 -18.53 8.01 6.30
C TYR A 44 -19.92 8.54 5.93
N ALA A 45 -20.95 8.27 6.73
CA ALA A 45 -22.34 8.72 6.53
C ALA A 45 -22.79 8.55 5.07
N ASP A 46 -23.27 9.61 4.44
CA ASP A 46 -23.81 9.59 3.07
C ASP A 46 -22.74 9.30 1.98
N ALA A 47 -21.46 9.47 2.29
CA ALA A 47 -20.37 9.16 1.36
C ALA A 47 -20.08 7.64 1.25
N THR A 48 -20.61 6.82 2.17
CA THR A 48 -20.32 5.39 2.26
C THR A 48 -20.49 4.63 0.94
N PRO A 49 -21.59 4.76 0.18
CA PRO A 49 -21.79 3.97 -1.05
C PRO A 49 -20.72 4.28 -2.12
N GLU A 50 -20.37 5.57 -2.28
CA GLU A 50 -19.36 5.99 -3.24
C GLU A 50 -17.97 5.50 -2.82
N LEU A 51 -17.61 5.65 -1.54
CA LEU A 51 -16.33 5.20 -1.00
C LEU A 51 -16.17 3.69 -1.12
N ILE A 52 -17.21 2.88 -0.84
CA ILE A 52 -17.18 1.43 -1.04
C ILE A 52 -16.93 1.11 -2.51
N SER A 53 -17.63 1.76 -3.45
CA SER A 53 -17.43 1.53 -4.88
C SER A 53 -16.02 1.86 -5.35
N LEU A 54 -15.41 2.93 -4.81
CA LEU A 54 -14.03 3.31 -5.12
C LEU A 54 -13.03 2.33 -4.48
N PHE A 55 -13.30 1.89 -3.25
CA PHE A 55 -12.46 0.93 -2.55
C PHE A 55 -12.42 -0.43 -3.25
N GLU A 56 -13.57 -0.98 -3.63
CA GLU A 56 -13.66 -2.26 -4.35
C GLU A 56 -12.93 -2.24 -5.70
N LYS A 57 -12.83 -1.07 -6.34
CA LYS A 57 -12.03 -0.90 -7.57
C LYS A 57 -10.54 -0.84 -7.28
N ALA A 58 -10.16 -0.16 -6.21
CA ALA A 58 -8.76 -0.01 -5.82
C ALA A 58 -8.20 -1.28 -5.18
N TYR A 59 -9.01 -1.97 -4.36
CA TYR A 59 -8.61 -3.13 -3.55
C TYR A 59 -9.60 -4.28 -3.71
N PRO A 60 -9.69 -4.92 -4.90
CA PRO A 60 -10.72 -5.91 -5.22
C PRO A 60 -10.63 -7.18 -4.36
N ASP A 61 -9.45 -7.48 -3.82
CA ASP A 61 -9.19 -8.67 -3.01
C ASP A 61 -9.28 -8.42 -1.49
N LYS A 62 -9.67 -7.20 -1.08
CA LYS A 62 -9.78 -6.83 0.33
C LYS A 62 -11.25 -6.80 0.79
N SER A 63 -11.46 -7.06 2.09
CA SER A 63 -12.75 -6.81 2.70
C SER A 63 -13.07 -5.31 2.67
N ILE A 64 -14.31 -4.93 2.36
CA ILE A 64 -14.71 -3.52 2.43
C ILE A 64 -14.56 -2.92 3.83
N ALA A 65 -14.47 -3.74 4.88
CA ALA A 65 -14.11 -3.28 6.23
C ALA A 65 -12.77 -2.54 6.27
N ASP A 66 -11.82 -2.92 5.40
CA ASP A 66 -10.49 -2.30 5.34
C ASP A 66 -10.51 -0.86 4.80
N LEU A 67 -11.63 -0.43 4.19
CA LEU A 67 -11.86 0.98 3.88
C LEU A 67 -11.73 1.87 5.13
N TRP A 68 -12.09 1.35 6.31
CA TRP A 68 -11.93 2.06 7.58
C TRP A 68 -10.47 2.41 7.88
N SER A 69 -9.55 1.53 7.47
CA SER A 69 -8.12 1.60 7.75
C SER A 69 -7.31 2.34 6.68
N VAL A 70 -7.90 2.67 5.53
CA VAL A 70 -7.15 3.32 4.44
C VAL A 70 -6.47 4.58 4.93
N ASP A 71 -5.17 4.66 4.68
CA ASP A 71 -4.35 5.81 5.09
C ASP A 71 -4.73 7.08 4.34
N THR A 72 -5.09 8.11 5.09
CA THR A 72 -5.42 9.46 4.60
C THR A 72 -4.36 10.48 4.98
N PHE A 73 -3.30 10.06 5.66
CA PHE A 73 -2.24 10.95 6.12
C PHE A 73 -1.01 10.93 5.20
N PHE A 74 -0.40 9.75 5.00
CA PHE A 74 0.80 9.63 4.16
C PHE A 74 0.46 9.44 2.68
N ARG A 75 -0.55 8.62 2.37
CA ARG A 75 -0.84 8.25 0.99
C ARG A 75 -1.12 9.44 0.07
N PRO A 76 -1.91 10.47 0.47
CA PRO A 76 -2.11 11.67 -0.37
C PRO A 76 -0.80 12.40 -0.67
N ALA A 77 0.05 12.56 0.36
CA ALA A 77 1.35 13.22 0.22
C ALA A 77 2.33 12.38 -0.64
N THR A 78 2.27 11.05 -0.53
CA THR A 78 3.07 10.12 -1.33
C THR A 78 2.71 10.21 -2.81
N ILE A 79 1.44 10.23 -3.16
CA ILE A 79 0.95 10.41 -4.54
C ILE A 79 1.51 11.73 -5.11
N GLU A 80 1.38 12.83 -4.38
CA GLU A 80 1.85 14.13 -4.83
C GLU A 80 3.38 14.19 -4.94
N PHE A 81 4.11 13.57 -3.99
CA PHE A 81 5.57 13.46 -4.07
C PHE A 81 5.99 12.70 -5.32
N ILE A 82 5.35 11.57 -5.64
CA ILE A 82 5.65 10.76 -6.82
C ILE A 82 5.41 11.56 -8.08
N ARG A 83 4.25 12.23 -8.17
CA ARG A 83 3.91 13.09 -9.30
C ARG A 83 4.99 14.15 -9.54
N GLN A 84 5.34 14.91 -8.50
CA GLN A 84 6.34 15.98 -8.61
C GLN A 84 7.75 15.44 -8.88
N LYS A 85 8.14 14.34 -8.24
CA LYS A 85 9.49 13.77 -8.43
C LYS A 85 9.66 13.20 -9.82
N SER A 86 8.64 12.59 -10.38
CA SER A 86 8.68 11.99 -11.73
C SER A 86 8.61 13.03 -12.88
N GLU A 87 8.37 14.31 -12.58
CA GLU A 87 8.60 15.40 -13.55
C GLU A 87 10.09 15.51 -13.98
N PHE A 88 10.99 15.01 -13.13
CA PHE A 88 12.42 15.03 -13.39
C PHE A 88 12.85 13.69 -13.99
N SER A 89 13.03 13.66 -15.33
CA SER A 89 13.40 12.46 -16.08
C SER A 89 14.83 11.97 -15.85
N GLU A 90 15.63 12.70 -15.10
CA GLU A 90 17.05 12.42 -14.85
C GLU A 90 17.27 11.22 -13.92
N ALA A 91 16.27 10.87 -13.12
CA ALA A 91 16.33 9.72 -12.23
C ALA A 91 14.96 9.05 -12.05
N PRO A 92 14.93 7.70 -12.00
CA PRO A 92 13.69 6.96 -11.88
C PRO A 92 13.01 7.17 -10.52
N THR A 93 11.68 7.19 -10.53
CA THR A 93 10.82 7.18 -9.34
C THR A 93 9.97 5.93 -9.35
N TYR A 94 10.11 5.11 -8.31
CA TYR A 94 9.36 3.87 -8.11
C TYR A 94 8.39 4.05 -6.96
N SER A 95 7.14 3.61 -7.16
CA SER A 95 6.08 3.63 -6.15
C SER A 95 5.77 2.24 -5.63
N TYR A 96 5.54 2.10 -4.32
CA TYR A 96 4.97 0.87 -3.75
C TYR A 96 3.83 1.15 -2.80
N GLN A 97 3.01 0.11 -2.57
CA GLN A 97 2.11 0.05 -1.43
C GLN A 97 2.14 -1.35 -0.82
N PHE A 98 2.29 -1.40 0.50
CA PHE A 98 2.27 -2.62 1.26
C PHE A 98 0.85 -2.85 1.79
N THR A 99 0.19 -3.90 1.28
CA THR A 99 -1.23 -4.17 1.55
C THR A 99 -1.46 -5.52 2.21
N TYR A 100 -0.41 -6.20 2.66
CA TYR A 100 -0.52 -7.51 3.29
C TYR A 100 -1.44 -7.46 4.51
N GLU A 101 -2.38 -8.39 4.58
CA GLU A 101 -3.25 -8.56 5.72
C GLU A 101 -2.65 -9.58 6.69
N PHE A 102 -2.40 -9.14 7.92
CA PHE A 102 -1.84 -10.00 8.97
C PHE A 102 -2.95 -10.83 9.63
N PRO A 103 -2.70 -12.13 9.94
CA PRO A 103 -3.71 -13.03 10.52
C PRO A 103 -3.86 -12.84 12.04
N ILE A 104 -3.97 -11.60 12.48
CA ILE A 104 -4.23 -11.23 13.87
C ILE A 104 -5.58 -10.51 13.93
N ASP A 105 -6.29 -10.65 15.04
CA ASP A 105 -7.57 -9.99 15.32
C ASP A 105 -8.63 -10.19 14.21
N GLY A 106 -8.58 -11.33 13.51
CA GLY A 106 -9.50 -11.63 12.41
C GLY A 106 -9.15 -10.95 11.09
N GLY A 107 -7.90 -10.57 10.89
CA GLY A 107 -7.37 -9.92 9.70
C GLY A 107 -7.06 -8.45 9.91
N LYS A 108 -5.81 -8.12 10.22
CA LYS A 108 -5.36 -6.74 10.40
C LYS A 108 -4.69 -6.22 9.14
N ALA A 109 -5.17 -5.09 8.61
CA ALA A 109 -4.50 -4.37 7.55
C ALA A 109 -3.09 -3.91 7.98
N ALA A 110 -2.15 -3.82 7.04
CA ALA A 110 -0.79 -3.39 7.31
C ALA A 110 -0.76 -1.98 7.93
N TRP A 111 -0.18 -1.89 9.12
CA TRP A 111 -0.04 -0.65 9.91
C TRP A 111 1.32 0.01 9.68
N HIS A 112 1.55 1.17 10.31
CA HIS A 112 2.80 1.91 10.21
C HIS A 112 4.02 1.04 10.56
N CYS A 113 5.02 1.04 9.68
CA CYS A 113 6.26 0.25 9.80
C CYS A 113 6.08 -1.27 9.68
N ALA A 114 4.91 -1.79 9.29
CA ALA A 114 4.69 -3.23 9.15
C ALA A 114 5.54 -3.86 8.04
N GLU A 115 5.94 -3.10 7.01
CA GLU A 115 6.77 -3.54 5.91
C GLU A 115 8.27 -3.63 6.25
N ILE A 116 8.72 -2.94 7.29
CA ILE A 116 10.15 -2.85 7.64
C ILE A 116 10.81 -4.23 7.84
N PRO A 117 10.21 -5.18 8.57
CA PRO A 117 10.80 -6.51 8.71
C PRO A 117 10.99 -7.25 7.38
N PHE A 118 10.14 -6.99 6.40
CA PHE A 118 10.24 -7.59 5.07
C PHE A 118 11.37 -6.96 4.24
N VAL A 119 11.54 -5.65 4.34
CA VAL A 119 12.63 -4.93 3.67
C VAL A 119 14.00 -5.37 4.22
N PHE A 120 14.12 -5.52 5.55
CA PHE A 120 15.38 -5.84 6.23
C PHE A 120 15.64 -7.34 6.42
N HIS A 121 14.81 -8.21 5.86
CA HIS A 121 14.94 -9.67 5.95
C HIS A 121 15.01 -10.19 7.38
N ASN A 122 14.14 -9.73 8.24
CA ASN A 122 14.16 -10.09 9.66
C ASN A 122 12.76 -10.32 10.26
N ILE A 123 11.80 -10.85 9.46
CA ILE A 123 10.46 -11.24 9.95
C ILE A 123 10.53 -12.26 11.08
N ASP A 124 11.61 -13.07 11.14
CA ASP A 124 11.87 -14.02 12.22
C ASP A 124 12.00 -13.35 13.60
N ARG A 125 12.30 -12.05 13.63
CA ARG A 125 12.39 -11.24 14.83
C ARG A 125 11.06 -10.61 15.25
N VAL A 126 10.06 -10.64 14.37
CA VAL A 126 8.76 -10.01 14.59
C VAL A 126 7.66 -11.05 14.41
N ALA A 127 7.27 -11.69 15.50
CA ALA A 127 6.39 -12.85 15.48
C ALA A 127 5.11 -12.68 14.64
N VAL A 128 4.49 -11.47 14.68
CA VAL A 128 3.28 -11.17 13.90
C VAL A 128 3.54 -11.14 12.40
N CYS A 129 4.76 -10.84 11.97
CA CYS A 129 5.15 -10.82 10.56
C CYS A 129 5.58 -12.20 10.03
N ASN A 130 5.82 -13.14 10.93
CA ASN A 130 6.34 -14.48 10.58
C ASN A 130 5.20 -15.49 10.44
N VAL A 131 4.61 -15.55 9.26
CA VAL A 131 3.60 -16.56 8.87
C VAL A 131 4.27 -17.60 7.98
N PRO A 132 4.66 -18.78 8.52
CA PRO A 132 5.45 -19.76 7.80
C PRO A 132 4.83 -20.19 6.47
N GLY A 133 5.65 -20.19 5.41
CA GLY A 133 5.23 -20.58 4.06
C GLY A 133 4.50 -19.51 3.26
N GLU A 134 4.13 -18.38 3.88
CA GLU A 134 3.46 -17.26 3.24
C GLU A 134 4.36 -16.02 3.19
N THR A 135 4.77 -15.51 4.35
CA THR A 135 5.54 -14.25 4.44
C THR A 135 7.01 -14.41 4.08
N ASP A 136 7.58 -15.62 4.14
CA ASP A 136 8.96 -15.89 3.70
C ASP A 136 9.20 -15.43 2.26
N ARG A 137 8.25 -15.74 1.35
CA ARG A 137 8.36 -15.36 -0.07
C ARG A 137 8.21 -13.87 -0.28
N LEU A 138 7.32 -13.23 0.46
CA LEU A 138 7.11 -11.79 0.37
C LEU A 138 8.35 -11.05 0.87
N GLN A 139 8.91 -11.47 2.00
CA GLN A 139 10.17 -10.96 2.53
C GLN A 139 11.30 -11.05 1.49
N GLU A 140 11.52 -12.24 0.90
CA GLU A 140 12.57 -12.46 -0.10
C GLU A 140 12.42 -11.50 -1.29
N ARG A 141 11.20 -11.32 -1.80
CA ARG A 141 10.89 -10.41 -2.90
C ARG A 141 11.21 -8.96 -2.54
N MET A 142 10.74 -8.51 -1.38
CA MET A 142 10.94 -7.12 -0.94
C MET A 142 12.41 -6.84 -0.66
N THR A 143 13.07 -7.67 0.13
CA THR A 143 14.50 -7.51 0.43
C THR A 143 15.33 -7.46 -0.86
N THR A 144 15.08 -8.39 -1.81
CA THR A 144 15.83 -8.43 -3.07
C THR A 144 15.61 -7.17 -3.89
N ALA A 145 14.37 -6.66 -3.96
CA ALA A 145 14.07 -5.42 -4.68
C ALA A 145 14.82 -4.21 -4.09
N TRP A 146 14.85 -4.06 -2.76
CA TRP A 146 15.59 -2.97 -2.11
C TRP A 146 17.11 -3.10 -2.28
N ILE A 147 17.66 -4.31 -2.19
CA ILE A 147 19.08 -4.56 -2.46
C ILE A 147 19.45 -4.21 -3.91
N ASN A 148 18.62 -4.64 -4.88
CA ASN A 148 18.85 -4.33 -6.29
C ASN A 148 18.78 -2.83 -6.54
N PHE A 149 17.78 -2.15 -5.97
CA PHE A 149 17.68 -0.70 -6.08
C PHE A 149 18.92 0.01 -5.51
N ALA A 150 19.37 -0.38 -4.32
CA ALA A 150 20.57 0.20 -3.71
C ALA A 150 21.85 -0.01 -4.53
N ARG A 151 21.95 -1.13 -5.26
CA ARG A 151 23.13 -1.48 -6.07
C ARG A 151 23.08 -0.92 -7.48
N TYR A 152 21.89 -0.89 -8.09
CA TYR A 152 21.75 -0.70 -9.53
C TYR A 152 20.80 0.45 -9.89
N GLY A 153 20.13 1.08 -8.91
CA GLY A 153 19.12 2.13 -9.14
C GLY A 153 17.80 1.59 -9.72
N SER A 154 17.62 0.27 -9.79
CA SER A 154 16.40 -0.41 -10.24
C SER A 154 16.03 -1.52 -9.27
N PRO A 155 14.76 -1.60 -8.83
CA PRO A 155 14.27 -2.66 -7.93
C PRO A 155 13.91 -3.97 -8.66
N ASP A 156 14.08 -4.03 -9.98
CA ASP A 156 13.69 -5.19 -10.78
C ASP A 156 14.36 -6.49 -10.30
N THR A 157 13.57 -7.55 -10.20
CA THR A 157 14.00 -8.90 -9.83
C THR A 157 13.13 -9.94 -10.54
N PRO A 158 13.67 -11.12 -10.90
CA PRO A 158 12.88 -12.18 -11.53
C PRO A 158 11.70 -12.70 -10.70
N SER A 159 11.70 -12.45 -9.38
CA SER A 159 10.65 -12.91 -8.46
C SER A 159 9.46 -11.94 -8.34
N LEU A 160 9.55 -10.76 -8.95
CA LEU A 160 8.48 -9.76 -9.02
C LEU A 160 8.05 -9.52 -10.46
N PRO A 161 6.81 -9.04 -10.70
CA PRO A 161 6.47 -8.42 -11.96
C PRO A 161 7.46 -7.29 -12.29
N LYS A 162 7.65 -7.00 -13.58
CA LYS A 162 8.44 -5.83 -13.96
C LYS A 162 7.87 -4.59 -13.28
N TRP A 163 8.73 -3.83 -12.61
CA TRP A 163 8.34 -2.63 -11.85
C TRP A 163 8.67 -1.37 -12.67
N PRO A 164 7.69 -0.79 -13.39
CA PRO A 164 7.92 0.41 -14.19
C PRO A 164 8.21 1.63 -13.30
N THR A 165 8.92 2.60 -13.86
CA THR A 165 9.02 3.92 -13.26
C THR A 165 7.70 4.68 -13.39
N SER A 166 7.34 5.45 -12.37
CA SER A 166 6.21 6.35 -12.44
C SER A 166 6.52 7.56 -13.31
N THR A 167 5.47 8.13 -13.88
CA THR A 167 5.48 9.40 -14.62
C THR A 167 4.54 10.40 -13.92
N PRO A 168 4.54 11.70 -14.28
CA PRO A 168 3.62 12.67 -13.67
C PRO A 168 2.14 12.32 -13.82
N ASP A 169 1.77 11.62 -14.91
CA ASP A 169 0.39 11.26 -15.23
C ASP A 169 0.05 9.80 -14.91
N ASP A 170 1.05 8.99 -14.58
CA ASP A 170 0.89 7.54 -14.35
C ASP A 170 1.78 7.06 -13.21
N GLU A 171 1.20 6.90 -12.04
CA GLU A 171 1.84 6.23 -10.91
C GLU A 171 1.78 4.71 -11.10
N ALA A 172 2.91 4.09 -11.43
CA ALA A 172 3.06 2.64 -11.49
C ALA A 172 3.44 2.11 -10.10
N THR A 173 2.45 1.64 -9.34
CA THR A 173 2.62 1.20 -7.95
C THR A 173 2.80 -0.31 -7.87
N MET A 174 3.93 -0.76 -7.31
CA MET A 174 4.11 -2.16 -6.92
C MET A 174 3.30 -2.43 -5.65
N ILE A 175 2.31 -3.30 -5.76
CA ILE A 175 1.55 -3.79 -4.61
C ILE A 175 2.31 -4.96 -4.00
N PHE A 176 2.70 -4.83 -2.73
CA PHE A 176 3.28 -5.91 -1.94
C PHE A 176 2.22 -6.55 -1.06
N ASP A 177 1.80 -7.74 -1.46
CA ASP A 177 0.80 -8.57 -0.81
C ASP A 177 1.15 -10.06 -1.02
N LYS A 178 0.26 -10.99 -0.66
CA LYS A 178 0.37 -12.43 -1.00
C LYS A 178 0.68 -12.63 -2.50
N ILE A 179 0.02 -11.84 -3.35
CA ILE A 179 0.31 -11.72 -4.78
C ILE A 179 0.85 -10.31 -5.02
N CYS A 180 2.08 -10.21 -5.52
CA CYS A 180 2.65 -8.93 -5.92
C CYS A 180 2.27 -8.61 -7.36
N GLU A 181 1.81 -7.40 -7.60
CA GLU A 181 1.42 -6.91 -8.92
C GLU A 181 1.67 -5.42 -9.08
N VAL A 182 1.67 -4.91 -10.30
CA VAL A 182 1.74 -3.46 -10.57
C VAL A 182 0.34 -2.96 -10.92
N ARG A 183 -0.07 -1.88 -10.25
CA ARG A 183 -1.32 -1.16 -10.53
C ARG A 183 -1.04 0.29 -10.89
N HIS A 184 -1.82 0.85 -11.81
CA HIS A 184 -1.63 2.21 -12.32
C HIS A 184 -2.72 3.14 -11.79
N ASN A 185 -2.32 4.24 -11.11
CA ASN A 185 -3.22 5.26 -10.55
C ASN A 185 -4.41 4.67 -9.76
N PHE A 186 -4.21 3.50 -9.15
CA PHE A 186 -5.28 2.57 -8.79
C PHE A 186 -6.20 3.08 -7.68
N ASP A 187 -5.66 3.83 -6.72
CA ASP A 187 -6.39 4.34 -5.54
C ASP A 187 -6.57 5.86 -5.52
N HIS A 188 -6.07 6.59 -6.52
CA HIS A 188 -6.08 8.06 -6.54
C HIS A 188 -7.47 8.66 -6.32
N LYS A 189 -8.51 8.08 -6.95
CA LYS A 189 -9.90 8.55 -6.79
C LYS A 189 -10.43 8.29 -5.40
N LEU A 190 -10.08 7.13 -4.81
CA LEU A 190 -10.45 6.78 -3.45
C LEU A 190 -9.79 7.73 -2.45
N VAL A 191 -8.48 7.90 -2.56
CA VAL A 191 -7.69 8.77 -1.66
C VAL A 191 -8.19 10.21 -1.72
N LYS A 192 -8.44 10.72 -2.92
CA LYS A 192 -9.03 12.06 -3.11
C LYS A 192 -10.38 12.17 -2.41
N LYS A 193 -11.29 11.21 -2.63
CA LYS A 193 -12.62 11.23 -2.02
C LYS A 193 -12.56 11.14 -0.50
N LEU A 194 -11.69 10.30 0.06
CA LEU A 194 -11.47 10.21 1.50
C LEU A 194 -11.03 11.56 2.08
N SER A 195 -10.05 12.22 1.44
CA SER A 195 -9.55 13.54 1.89
C SER A 195 -10.61 14.66 1.82
N GLU A 196 -11.67 14.49 1.00
CA GLU A 196 -12.80 15.43 0.93
C GLU A 196 -13.88 15.14 1.98
N THR A 197 -13.81 13.98 2.64
CA THR A 197 -14.85 13.48 3.56
C THR A 197 -14.45 13.65 5.03
N GLU A 198 -13.18 13.77 5.33
CA GLU A 198 -12.62 14.10 6.66
C GLU A 198 -12.67 15.61 6.94
#